data_95f0ab468b71b092ab6fe2933f1fa398
#
_entry.id   95f0ab468b71b092ab6fe2933f1fa398
#
_cell.length_a   1.000
_cell.length_b   1.000
_cell.length_c   1.000
_cell.angle_alpha   90.00
_cell.angle_beta   90.00
_cell.angle_gamma   90.00
#
_symmetry.space_group_name_H-M   'P 1'
#
loop_
_entity.id
_entity.type
_entity.pdbx_description
1 polymer ?
#
loop_
_entity_poly.entity_id
_entity_poly.type
_entity_poly.pdbx_seq_one_letter_code
_entity_poly.pdbx_strand_id
1 'polypeptide(L)'
;MRFGRREMKIVAQKLFFAALMFSVMFPSAAALANENTLAHWLAAPHRTRANAVRDGYRNPIETLTFFGVKDNSTVVEILPGSRGYYLEILAPYLRARGLYIAANRDELAAPRYLEDHKKLLARLGEDPKLFDKVQVTKFNADLHEIAKPGSVDFVLTFRNLHNWIERNEIDGALRAFHKALKPGGVLGVVDHRGRMEISQEAQMNLGYVREDYAIRLIEMAGFKLAAKSEVNANPKDTKDYPDGVWTLPPSFRLGDKDRAKYQAIGESDRFTHRYVKQ
;
A
#
# COMPACT_ATOMS: atom_id res chain seq x y z
N MET A 1 -10.23 -59.06 90.77
CA MET A 1 -10.33 -57.67 90.57
C MET A 1 -9.13 -57.14 89.85
N ARG A 2 -9.18 -56.99 88.51
CA ARG A 2 -8.15 -56.39 87.73
C ARG A 2 -8.79 -55.66 86.55
N PHE A 3 -8.60 -54.37 86.43
CA PHE A 3 -9.06 -53.53 85.39
C PHE A 3 -8.16 -53.73 84.14
N GLY A 4 -8.73 -54.03 83.01
CA GLY A 4 -8.02 -54.00 81.75
C GLY A 4 -8.25 -52.72 81.01
N ARG A 5 -7.18 -51.96 80.68
CA ARG A 5 -7.20 -50.79 79.81
C ARG A 5 -7.23 -51.24 78.32
N ARG A 6 -8.24 -50.78 77.62
CA ARG A 6 -8.24 -50.84 76.12
C ARG A 6 -7.68 -49.57 75.58
N GLU A 7 -6.62 -49.67 74.86
CA GLU A 7 -6.05 -48.60 74.06
C GLU A 7 -6.84 -48.41 72.77
N MET A 8 -7.31 -47.19 72.55
CA MET A 8 -7.93 -46.78 71.28
C MET A 8 -6.84 -46.23 70.33
N LYS A 9 -6.61 -46.93 69.23
CA LYS A 9 -5.76 -46.43 68.15
C LYS A 9 -6.55 -45.47 67.27
N ILE A 10 -6.14 -44.21 67.24
CA ILE A 10 -6.65 -43.18 66.33
C ILE A 10 -5.92 -43.33 64.99
N VAL A 11 -6.65 -43.73 63.94
CA VAL A 11 -6.15 -43.74 62.57
C VAL A 11 -6.35 -42.35 61.95
N ALA A 12 -5.26 -41.60 61.78
CA ALA A 12 -5.28 -40.32 61.09
C ALA A 12 -5.31 -40.54 59.60
N GLN A 13 -6.42 -40.23 58.95
CA GLN A 13 -6.61 -40.30 57.52
C GLN A 13 -6.13 -38.96 56.91
N LYS A 14 -4.98 -38.97 56.24
CA LYS A 14 -4.47 -37.78 55.50
C LYS A 14 -5.20 -37.67 54.17
N LEU A 15 -6.10 -36.69 54.05
CA LEU A 15 -6.68 -36.25 52.79
C LEU A 15 -5.67 -35.41 52.03
N PHE A 16 -5.14 -35.90 50.91
CA PHE A 16 -4.36 -35.11 49.94
C PHE A 16 -5.36 -34.42 49.03
N PHE A 17 -5.50 -33.10 49.16
CA PHE A 17 -6.14 -32.26 48.14
C PHE A 17 -5.10 -31.91 47.09
N ALA A 18 -5.19 -32.53 45.90
CA ALA A 18 -4.46 -32.12 44.70
C ALA A 18 -5.19 -30.92 44.10
N ALA A 19 -4.70 -29.72 44.36
CA ALA A 19 -5.16 -28.52 43.64
C ALA A 19 -4.58 -28.53 42.22
N LEU A 20 -5.43 -28.82 41.22
CA LEU A 20 -5.11 -28.73 39.78
C LEU A 20 -5.16 -27.23 39.44
N MET A 21 -3.99 -26.56 39.40
CA MET A 21 -3.88 -25.19 38.87
C MET A 21 -3.98 -25.23 37.35
N PHE A 22 -5.14 -24.88 36.81
CA PHE A 22 -5.29 -24.56 35.38
C PHE A 22 -4.63 -23.20 35.13
N SER A 23 -3.40 -23.21 34.63
CA SER A 23 -2.74 -22.03 34.10
C SER A 23 -3.41 -21.63 32.79
N VAL A 24 -4.34 -20.68 32.84
CA VAL A 24 -4.85 -20.02 31.64
C VAL A 24 -3.70 -19.15 31.10
N MET A 25 -3.01 -19.62 30.07
CA MET A 25 -2.05 -18.81 29.32
C MET A 25 -2.83 -17.74 28.54
N PHE A 26 -2.89 -16.52 29.08
CA PHE A 26 -3.26 -15.38 28.28
C PHE A 26 -2.10 -15.08 27.34
N PRO A 27 -2.32 -14.97 26.01
CA PRO A 27 -1.26 -14.54 25.11
C PRO A 27 -0.78 -13.15 25.55
N SER A 28 0.53 -12.98 25.71
CA SER A 28 1.09 -11.71 26.16
C SER A 28 0.78 -10.62 25.13
N ALA A 29 0.55 -9.39 25.58
CA ALA A 29 0.33 -8.23 24.70
C ALA A 29 1.47 -8.03 23.68
N ALA A 30 2.67 -8.53 23.96
CA ALA A 30 3.79 -8.56 23.04
C ALA A 30 3.60 -9.55 21.87
N ALA A 31 2.89 -10.68 22.04
CA ALA A 31 2.57 -11.60 20.95
C ALA A 31 1.54 -10.98 19.99
N LEU A 32 0.55 -10.24 20.52
CA LEU A 32 -0.44 -9.51 19.72
C LEU A 32 0.15 -8.32 18.96
N ALA A 33 1.19 -7.67 19.52
CA ALA A 33 1.88 -6.56 18.86
C ALA A 33 2.69 -6.99 17.63
N ASN A 34 3.02 -8.29 17.49
CA ASN A 34 3.80 -8.83 16.38
C ASN A 34 2.93 -9.25 15.18
N GLU A 35 1.60 -9.26 15.32
CA GLU A 35 0.69 -9.68 14.24
C GLU A 35 0.35 -8.54 13.26
N ASN A 36 0.40 -7.28 13.69
CA ASN A 36 0.08 -6.13 12.81
C ASN A 36 1.32 -5.58 12.11
N THR A 37 1.97 -6.37 11.28
CA THR A 37 3.13 -5.95 10.48
C THR A 37 2.78 -5.93 8.99
N LEU A 38 3.53 -5.15 8.19
CA LEU A 38 3.41 -5.18 6.73
C LEU A 38 3.63 -6.59 6.19
N ALA A 39 4.56 -7.36 6.77
CA ALA A 39 4.84 -8.74 6.36
C ALA A 39 3.65 -9.68 6.63
N HIS A 40 2.98 -9.52 7.78
CA HIS A 40 1.75 -10.27 8.08
C HIS A 40 0.68 -10.02 7.00
N TRP A 41 0.39 -8.77 6.69
CA TRP A 41 -0.64 -8.42 5.71
C TRP A 41 -0.23 -8.74 4.27
N LEU A 42 1.07 -8.76 3.96
CA LEU A 42 1.56 -9.22 2.67
C LEU A 42 1.32 -10.72 2.46
N ALA A 43 1.46 -11.54 3.51
CA ALA A 43 1.26 -12.98 3.47
C ALA A 43 -0.20 -13.40 3.72
N ALA A 44 -1.10 -12.47 4.02
CA ALA A 44 -2.46 -12.77 4.45
C ALA A 44 -3.33 -13.36 3.31
N PRO A 45 -4.21 -14.34 3.63
CA PRO A 45 -4.95 -15.13 2.63
C PRO A 45 -6.02 -14.33 1.86
N HIS A 46 -6.41 -13.14 2.33
CA HIS A 46 -7.37 -12.27 1.64
C HIS A 46 -6.78 -11.61 0.39
N ARG A 47 -5.46 -11.66 0.22
CA ARG A 47 -4.81 -11.05 -0.94
C ARG A 47 -5.11 -11.85 -2.21
N THR A 48 -5.54 -11.13 -3.25
CA THR A 48 -5.82 -11.76 -4.54
C THR A 48 -4.52 -12.30 -5.15
N ARG A 49 -4.60 -13.50 -5.75
CA ARG A 49 -3.45 -14.08 -6.47
C ARG A 49 -2.90 -13.15 -7.55
N ALA A 50 -3.80 -12.41 -8.23
CA ALA A 50 -3.41 -11.44 -9.27
C ALA A 50 -2.52 -10.31 -8.74
N ASN A 51 -2.67 -9.93 -7.45
CA ASN A 51 -1.82 -8.96 -6.80
C ASN A 51 -0.56 -9.62 -6.22
N ALA A 52 -0.70 -10.76 -5.53
CA ALA A 52 0.42 -11.42 -4.86
C ALA A 52 1.56 -11.83 -5.82
N VAL A 53 1.26 -12.30 -7.03
CA VAL A 53 2.28 -12.65 -8.04
C VAL A 53 3.12 -11.45 -8.50
N ARG A 54 2.73 -10.23 -8.15
CA ARG A 54 3.43 -8.99 -8.49
C ARG A 54 4.36 -8.48 -7.39
N ASP A 55 4.37 -9.12 -6.21
CA ASP A 55 5.13 -8.65 -5.05
C ASP A 55 6.64 -8.58 -5.36
N GLY A 56 7.17 -9.57 -6.08
CA GLY A 56 8.57 -9.58 -6.50
C GLY A 56 8.99 -8.47 -7.47
N TYR A 57 8.02 -7.78 -8.09
CA TYR A 57 8.27 -6.60 -8.94
C TYR A 57 7.98 -5.28 -8.22
N ARG A 58 7.23 -5.31 -7.14
CA ARG A 58 6.73 -4.09 -6.46
C ARG A 58 7.32 -3.86 -5.08
N ASN A 59 8.01 -4.87 -4.54
CA ASN A 59 8.71 -4.82 -3.25
C ASN A 59 7.94 -4.01 -2.20
N PRO A 60 6.68 -4.42 -1.86
CA PRO A 60 5.75 -3.55 -1.14
C PRO A 60 6.21 -3.23 0.29
N ILE A 61 6.86 -4.18 0.98
CA ILE A 61 7.38 -3.93 2.34
C ILE A 61 8.47 -2.87 2.30
N GLU A 62 9.45 -3.06 1.43
CA GLU A 62 10.60 -2.17 1.28
C GLU A 62 10.15 -0.79 0.82
N THR A 63 9.19 -0.72 -0.13
CA THR A 63 8.63 0.53 -0.64
C THR A 63 7.89 1.31 0.45
N LEU A 64 6.99 0.65 1.21
CA LEU A 64 6.23 1.31 2.26
C LEU A 64 7.10 1.69 3.47
N THR A 65 8.10 0.87 3.79
CA THR A 65 9.12 1.16 4.82
C THR A 65 9.99 2.35 4.42
N PHE A 66 10.41 2.43 3.16
CA PHE A 66 11.17 3.57 2.63
C PHE A 66 10.37 4.88 2.72
N PHE A 67 9.07 4.86 2.47
CA PHE A 67 8.21 6.03 2.69
C PHE A 67 8.06 6.38 4.16
N GLY A 68 8.21 5.42 5.07
CA GLY A 68 8.09 5.60 6.52
C GLY A 68 6.69 5.33 7.07
N VAL A 69 5.84 4.60 6.33
CA VAL A 69 4.46 4.26 6.76
C VAL A 69 4.49 3.38 8.00
N LYS A 70 3.70 3.75 9.01
CA LYS A 70 3.49 3.00 10.26
C LYS A 70 2.01 2.66 10.43
N ASP A 71 1.71 1.70 11.29
CA ASP A 71 0.35 1.22 11.56
C ASP A 71 -0.61 2.27 12.15
N ASN A 72 -0.08 3.39 12.64
CA ASN A 72 -0.83 4.53 13.16
C ASN A 72 -0.86 5.74 12.21
N SER A 73 -0.39 5.58 10.97
CA SER A 73 -0.36 6.64 9.97
C SER A 73 -1.74 6.89 9.36
N THR A 74 -2.00 8.14 8.94
CA THR A 74 -3.10 8.48 8.04
C THR A 74 -2.55 8.56 6.62
N VAL A 75 -2.99 7.64 5.75
CA VAL A 75 -2.47 7.46 4.39
C VAL A 75 -3.58 7.66 3.37
N VAL A 76 -3.33 8.53 2.38
CA VAL A 76 -4.12 8.61 1.16
C VAL A 76 -3.40 7.85 0.05
N GLU A 77 -4.03 6.85 -0.54
CA GLU A 77 -3.58 6.26 -1.81
C GLU A 77 -4.38 6.89 -2.96
N ILE A 78 -3.66 7.38 -3.97
CA ILE A 78 -4.25 8.01 -5.15
C ILE A 78 -4.52 6.95 -6.21
N LEU A 79 -5.79 6.82 -6.62
CA LEU A 79 -6.29 5.92 -7.65
C LEU A 79 -5.89 4.45 -7.40
N PRO A 80 -6.24 3.85 -6.24
CA PRO A 80 -5.99 2.43 -6.01
C PRO A 80 -6.66 1.53 -7.04
N GLY A 81 -7.78 1.99 -7.62
CA GLY A 81 -8.61 1.25 -8.56
C GLY A 81 -9.25 0.00 -7.92
N SER A 82 -10.04 -0.72 -8.70
CA SER A 82 -10.74 -1.93 -8.24
C SER A 82 -9.80 -3.08 -7.91
N ARG A 83 -8.58 -3.10 -8.49
CA ARG A 83 -7.57 -4.11 -8.17
C ARG A 83 -6.94 -3.91 -6.80
N GLY A 84 -6.83 -2.66 -6.31
CA GLY A 84 -6.41 -2.28 -4.98
C GLY A 84 -5.15 -2.98 -4.47
N TYR A 85 -4.03 -2.93 -5.21
CA TYR A 85 -2.82 -3.66 -4.84
C TYR A 85 -2.31 -3.30 -3.44
N TYR A 86 -2.11 -2.00 -3.18
CA TYR A 86 -1.69 -1.53 -1.85
C TYR A 86 -2.87 -1.45 -0.87
N LEU A 87 -4.10 -1.29 -1.33
CA LEU A 87 -5.31 -1.37 -0.50
C LEU A 87 -5.38 -2.69 0.28
N GLU A 88 -5.08 -3.83 -0.36
CA GLU A 88 -5.07 -5.14 0.30
C GLU A 88 -4.07 -5.23 1.47
N ILE A 89 -3.03 -4.41 1.46
CA ILE A 89 -1.98 -4.39 2.48
C ILE A 89 -2.26 -3.28 3.51
N LEU A 90 -2.49 -2.06 3.02
CA LEU A 90 -2.57 -0.85 3.85
C LEU A 90 -3.89 -0.74 4.63
N ALA A 91 -5.02 -1.13 4.02
CA ALA A 91 -6.30 -1.00 4.70
C ALA A 91 -6.36 -1.82 6.00
N PRO A 92 -6.04 -3.11 6.03
CA PRO A 92 -6.01 -3.87 7.28
C PRO A 92 -4.85 -3.47 8.20
N TYR A 93 -3.67 -3.11 7.66
CA TYR A 93 -2.52 -2.67 8.44
C TYR A 93 -2.83 -1.41 9.27
N LEU A 94 -3.54 -0.45 8.68
CA LEU A 94 -3.88 0.83 9.30
C LEU A 94 -5.17 0.76 10.14
N ARG A 95 -5.99 -0.29 9.97
CA ARG A 95 -7.36 -0.38 10.49
C ARG A 95 -7.49 -0.13 11.99
N ALA A 96 -6.53 -0.60 12.80
CA ALA A 96 -6.62 -0.55 14.25
C ALA A 96 -6.24 0.82 14.82
N ARG A 97 -5.24 1.50 14.26
CA ARG A 97 -4.59 2.68 14.87
C ARG A 97 -4.41 3.85 13.91
N GLY A 98 -4.46 3.60 12.62
CA GLY A 98 -4.29 4.59 11.55
C GLY A 98 -5.58 4.78 10.75
N LEU A 99 -5.43 5.32 9.54
CA LEU A 99 -6.53 5.53 8.60
C LEU A 99 -6.03 5.34 7.16
N TYR A 100 -6.72 4.52 6.39
CA TYR A 100 -6.52 4.40 4.95
C TYR A 100 -7.63 5.11 4.20
N ILE A 101 -7.24 6.00 3.28
CA ILE A 101 -8.14 6.78 2.42
C ILE A 101 -7.85 6.42 0.96
N ALA A 102 -8.85 5.90 0.27
CA ALA A 102 -8.83 5.62 -1.16
C ALA A 102 -9.34 6.84 -1.94
N ALA A 103 -8.44 7.69 -2.41
CA ALA A 103 -8.82 8.81 -3.27
C ALA A 103 -9.00 8.30 -4.71
N ASN A 104 -10.25 8.03 -5.11
CA ASN A 104 -10.58 7.38 -6.37
C ASN A 104 -11.49 8.26 -7.24
N ARG A 105 -11.65 7.86 -8.51
CA ARG A 105 -12.65 8.46 -9.39
C ARG A 105 -14.05 8.07 -8.90
N ASP A 106 -15.03 8.91 -9.12
CA ASP A 106 -16.42 8.72 -8.70
C ASP A 106 -17.42 8.77 -9.87
N GLU A 107 -18.68 8.99 -9.56
CA GLU A 107 -19.78 9.08 -10.52
C GLU A 107 -19.64 10.19 -11.57
N LEU A 108 -18.79 11.19 -11.33
CA LEU A 108 -18.51 12.29 -12.28
C LEU A 108 -17.46 11.90 -13.33
N ALA A 109 -16.82 10.76 -13.17
CA ALA A 109 -15.78 10.29 -14.08
C ALA A 109 -16.39 9.70 -15.37
N ALA A 110 -15.56 9.59 -16.41
CA ALA A 110 -15.94 8.89 -17.64
C ALA A 110 -16.40 7.44 -17.35
N PRO A 111 -17.32 6.87 -18.15
CA PRO A 111 -17.96 5.58 -17.86
C PRO A 111 -17.04 4.44 -17.47
N ARG A 112 -15.87 4.34 -18.12
CA ARG A 112 -14.88 3.29 -17.79
C ARG A 112 -14.34 3.40 -16.36
N TYR A 113 -14.24 4.61 -15.82
CA TYR A 113 -13.74 4.86 -14.46
C TYR A 113 -14.86 4.70 -13.43
N LEU A 114 -16.09 5.03 -13.81
CA LEU A 114 -17.26 4.79 -12.99
C LEU A 114 -17.43 3.29 -12.72
N GLU A 115 -17.23 2.44 -13.72
CA GLU A 115 -17.33 1.00 -13.55
C GLU A 115 -16.23 0.46 -12.62
N ASP A 116 -15.00 0.98 -12.74
CA ASP A 116 -13.90 0.64 -11.82
C ASP A 116 -14.18 1.11 -10.38
N HIS A 117 -14.79 2.29 -10.23
CA HIS A 117 -15.22 2.80 -8.92
C HIS A 117 -16.29 1.91 -8.27
N LYS A 118 -17.31 1.50 -9.03
CA LYS A 118 -18.35 0.56 -8.54
C LYS A 118 -17.74 -0.76 -8.06
N LYS A 119 -16.78 -1.32 -8.81
CA LYS A 119 -16.07 -2.53 -8.43
C LYS A 119 -15.23 -2.35 -7.16
N LEU A 120 -14.60 -1.18 -6.99
CA LEU A 120 -13.91 -0.86 -5.73
C LEU A 120 -14.88 -0.86 -4.56
N LEU A 121 -16.02 -0.17 -4.66
CA LEU A 121 -17.02 -0.12 -3.59
C LEU A 121 -17.58 -1.52 -3.26
N ALA A 122 -17.91 -2.32 -4.28
CA ALA A 122 -18.35 -3.70 -4.09
C ALA A 122 -17.32 -4.52 -3.31
N ARG A 123 -16.06 -4.45 -3.70
CA ARG A 123 -14.95 -5.13 -3.03
C ARG A 123 -14.80 -4.74 -1.56
N LEU A 124 -14.93 -3.45 -1.24
CA LEU A 124 -14.86 -3.00 0.16
C LEU A 124 -16.01 -3.60 1.00
N GLY A 125 -17.16 -3.87 0.38
CA GLY A 125 -18.30 -4.54 1.02
C GLY A 125 -18.16 -6.05 1.20
N GLU A 126 -17.26 -6.72 0.45
CA GLU A 126 -17.07 -8.17 0.50
C GLU A 126 -16.45 -8.65 1.82
N ASP A 127 -15.53 -7.87 2.40
CA ASP A 127 -14.90 -8.20 3.68
C ASP A 127 -14.86 -6.98 4.62
N PRO A 128 -15.98 -6.69 5.31
CA PRO A 128 -16.04 -5.59 6.26
C PRO A 128 -15.04 -5.71 7.41
N LYS A 129 -14.59 -6.92 7.77
CA LYS A 129 -13.60 -7.12 8.84
C LYS A 129 -12.23 -6.53 8.49
N LEU A 130 -11.94 -6.37 7.19
CA LEU A 130 -10.69 -5.79 6.70
C LEU A 130 -10.88 -4.33 6.25
N PHE A 131 -12.03 -3.99 5.67
CA PHE A 131 -12.21 -2.76 4.90
C PHE A 131 -13.25 -1.77 5.45
N ASP A 132 -13.94 -2.09 6.55
CA ASP A 132 -15.01 -1.24 7.14
C ASP A 132 -14.59 0.19 7.51
N LYS A 133 -13.27 0.41 7.72
CA LYS A 133 -12.73 1.73 8.07
C LYS A 133 -12.08 2.46 6.88
N VAL A 134 -12.12 1.87 5.69
CA VAL A 134 -11.63 2.54 4.48
C VAL A 134 -12.54 3.73 4.16
N GLN A 135 -11.94 4.91 4.04
CA GLN A 135 -12.64 6.08 3.53
C GLN A 135 -12.41 6.20 2.02
N VAL A 136 -13.48 6.40 1.25
CA VAL A 136 -13.38 6.66 -0.19
C VAL A 136 -13.62 8.14 -0.41
N THR A 137 -12.69 8.80 -1.08
CA THR A 137 -12.72 10.22 -1.40
C THR A 137 -12.55 10.44 -2.90
N LYS A 138 -12.64 11.70 -3.36
CA LYS A 138 -12.74 12.02 -4.78
C LYS A 138 -11.42 12.50 -5.37
N PHE A 139 -11.04 11.89 -6.48
CA PHE A 139 -9.92 12.31 -7.30
C PHE A 139 -10.27 12.21 -8.80
N ASN A 140 -10.93 13.23 -9.33
CA ASN A 140 -11.25 13.39 -10.76
C ASN A 140 -10.34 14.43 -11.41
N ALA A 141 -10.41 14.61 -12.72
CA ALA A 141 -9.59 15.56 -13.47
C ALA A 141 -9.67 17.00 -12.90
N ASP A 142 -10.91 17.45 -12.57
CA ASP A 142 -11.16 18.83 -12.12
C ASP A 142 -11.55 18.92 -10.64
N LEU A 143 -11.72 17.79 -9.94
CA LEU A 143 -12.14 17.75 -8.54
C LEU A 143 -11.22 16.84 -7.73
N HIS A 144 -10.48 17.45 -6.80
CA HIS A 144 -9.49 16.78 -5.97
C HIS A 144 -9.80 16.97 -4.48
N GLU A 145 -10.83 16.28 -3.98
CA GLU A 145 -11.22 16.28 -2.57
C GLU A 145 -10.67 15.04 -1.86
N ILE A 146 -9.33 14.88 -1.86
CA ILE A 146 -8.66 13.67 -1.41
C ILE A 146 -8.65 13.51 0.11
N ALA A 147 -8.63 14.62 0.86
CA ALA A 147 -8.73 14.67 2.32
C ALA A 147 -8.93 16.12 2.80
N LYS A 148 -9.25 16.30 4.09
CA LYS A 148 -9.26 17.63 4.72
C LYS A 148 -7.85 18.26 4.67
N PRO A 149 -7.75 19.57 4.50
CA PRO A 149 -6.44 20.25 4.49
C PRO A 149 -5.61 19.95 5.75
N GLY A 150 -4.32 19.63 5.55
CA GLY A 150 -3.39 19.41 6.65
C GLY A 150 -3.72 18.24 7.57
N SER A 151 -4.44 17.21 7.09
CA SER A 151 -4.95 16.13 7.95
C SER A 151 -4.22 14.79 7.78
N VAL A 152 -3.43 14.60 6.72
CA VAL A 152 -2.83 13.29 6.42
C VAL A 152 -1.31 13.31 6.57
N ASP A 153 -0.75 12.17 6.97
CA ASP A 153 0.70 11.99 7.12
C ASP A 153 1.36 11.64 5.80
N PHE A 154 0.65 10.88 4.96
CA PHE A 154 1.16 10.37 3.68
C PHE A 154 0.14 10.56 2.56
N VAL A 155 0.63 10.97 1.38
CA VAL A 155 -0.04 10.80 0.10
C VAL A 155 0.84 9.88 -0.74
N LEU A 156 0.31 8.75 -1.21
CA LEU A 156 1.04 7.76 -1.99
C LEU A 156 0.44 7.65 -3.39
N THR A 157 1.29 7.67 -4.40
CA THR A 157 0.88 7.49 -5.79
C THR A 157 1.79 6.51 -6.51
N PHE A 158 1.18 5.59 -7.26
CA PHE A 158 1.87 4.50 -7.90
C PHE A 158 1.51 4.43 -9.38
N ARG A 159 2.42 4.85 -10.26
CA ARG A 159 2.28 4.78 -11.73
C ARG A 159 1.10 5.59 -12.28
N ASN A 160 0.97 6.81 -11.78
CA ASN A 160 -0.05 7.76 -12.22
C ASN A 160 0.54 9.05 -12.80
N LEU A 161 1.78 9.40 -12.38
CA LEU A 161 2.40 10.68 -12.72
C LEU A 161 2.48 10.89 -14.24
N HIS A 162 2.88 9.85 -14.99
CA HIS A 162 2.94 9.88 -16.44
C HIS A 162 1.60 10.24 -17.09
N ASN A 163 0.48 9.73 -16.57
CA ASN A 163 -0.86 10.03 -17.08
C ASN A 163 -1.25 11.50 -16.85
N TRP A 164 -0.91 12.07 -15.69
CA TRP A 164 -1.23 13.46 -15.38
C TRP A 164 -0.34 14.43 -16.15
N ILE A 165 0.91 14.06 -16.42
CA ILE A 165 1.82 14.85 -17.28
C ILE A 165 1.26 14.87 -18.71
N GLU A 166 0.93 13.70 -19.29
CA GLU A 166 0.36 13.57 -20.62
C GLU A 166 -0.92 14.40 -20.81
N ARG A 167 -1.76 14.46 -19.78
CA ARG A 167 -3.06 15.17 -19.82
C ARG A 167 -3.00 16.61 -19.32
N ASN A 168 -1.83 17.11 -18.94
CA ASN A 168 -1.67 18.42 -18.32
C ASN A 168 -2.50 18.60 -17.03
N GLU A 169 -2.68 17.51 -16.27
CA GLU A 169 -3.44 17.47 -14.99
C GLU A 169 -2.51 17.52 -13.76
N ILE A 170 -1.19 17.47 -13.95
CA ILE A 170 -0.20 17.26 -12.88
C ILE A 170 -0.22 18.37 -11.82
N ASP A 171 -0.39 19.63 -12.22
CA ASP A 171 -0.39 20.78 -11.29
C ASP A 171 -1.58 20.72 -10.33
N GLY A 172 -2.76 20.35 -10.83
CA GLY A 172 -3.96 20.14 -10.01
C GLY A 172 -3.76 19.04 -8.98
N ALA A 173 -3.21 17.91 -9.42
CA ALA A 173 -2.91 16.78 -8.57
C ALA A 173 -1.91 17.16 -7.45
N LEU A 174 -0.78 17.78 -7.80
CA LEU A 174 0.25 18.16 -6.83
C LEU A 174 -0.25 19.20 -5.82
N ARG A 175 -1.06 20.18 -6.24
CA ARG A 175 -1.71 21.14 -5.31
C ARG A 175 -2.63 20.43 -4.32
N ALA A 176 -3.40 19.43 -4.78
CA ALA A 176 -4.28 18.67 -3.89
C ALA A 176 -3.49 17.85 -2.87
N PHE A 177 -2.39 17.22 -3.29
CA PHE A 177 -1.52 16.47 -2.40
C PHE A 177 -0.88 17.36 -1.35
N HIS A 178 -0.36 18.52 -1.78
CA HIS A 178 0.21 19.50 -0.87
C HIS A 178 -0.84 20.03 0.12
N LYS A 179 -2.07 20.33 -0.32
CA LYS A 179 -3.17 20.78 0.54
C LYS A 179 -3.54 19.76 1.61
N ALA A 180 -3.62 18.48 1.25
CA ALA A 180 -4.05 17.40 2.15
C ALA A 180 -3.00 17.07 3.22
N LEU A 181 -1.72 17.11 2.87
CA LEU A 181 -0.62 16.75 3.77
C LEU A 181 -0.46 17.74 4.91
N LYS A 182 -0.15 17.22 6.10
CA LYS A 182 0.34 17.98 7.25
C LYS A 182 1.66 18.69 6.88
N PRO A 183 2.05 19.79 7.56
CA PRO A 183 3.43 20.29 7.49
C PRO A 183 4.43 19.16 7.79
N GLY A 184 5.45 18.98 6.94
CA GLY A 184 6.39 17.86 7.05
C GLY A 184 5.83 16.49 6.63
N GLY A 185 4.57 16.42 6.17
CA GLY A 185 3.98 15.19 5.62
C GLY A 185 4.68 14.71 4.35
N VAL A 186 4.53 13.45 4.04
CA VAL A 186 5.29 12.77 2.98
C VAL A 186 4.44 12.51 1.74
N LEU A 187 4.97 12.91 0.58
CA LEU A 187 4.50 12.45 -0.72
C LEU A 187 5.42 11.31 -1.20
N GLY A 188 4.89 10.08 -1.29
CA GLY A 188 5.57 8.91 -1.84
C GLY A 188 5.18 8.69 -3.30
N VAL A 189 6.17 8.65 -4.20
CA VAL A 189 5.97 8.53 -5.64
C VAL A 189 6.73 7.34 -6.18
N VAL A 190 6.02 6.45 -6.88
CA VAL A 190 6.62 5.40 -7.71
C VAL A 190 6.10 5.57 -9.13
N ASP A 191 6.99 5.78 -10.11
CA ASP A 191 6.57 5.81 -11.52
C ASP A 191 7.63 5.24 -12.47
N HIS A 192 7.26 5.02 -13.72
CA HIS A 192 8.08 4.42 -14.76
C HIS A 192 9.23 5.36 -15.15
N ARG A 193 10.46 4.91 -14.92
CA ARG A 193 11.68 5.70 -15.15
C ARG A 193 12.00 5.78 -16.63
N GLY A 194 11.99 6.99 -17.19
CA GLY A 194 12.38 7.29 -18.56
C GLY A 194 13.89 7.34 -18.76
N ARG A 195 14.28 7.37 -20.02
CA ARG A 195 15.67 7.56 -20.47
C ARG A 195 16.05 9.03 -20.37
N MET A 196 17.21 9.31 -19.78
CA MET A 196 17.67 10.69 -19.53
C MET A 196 18.13 11.41 -20.80
N GLU A 197 18.63 10.64 -21.79
CA GLU A 197 19.11 11.15 -23.07
C GLU A 197 17.98 11.45 -24.08
N ILE A 198 16.73 11.09 -23.77
CA ILE A 198 15.55 11.35 -24.61
C ILE A 198 14.70 12.42 -23.93
N SER A 199 14.16 13.38 -24.69
CA SER A 199 13.30 14.42 -24.11
C SER A 199 12.05 13.84 -23.44
N GLN A 200 11.46 14.55 -22.49
CA GLN A 200 10.24 14.07 -21.83
C GLN A 200 9.07 13.97 -22.81
N GLU A 201 8.97 14.91 -23.75
CA GLU A 201 7.92 14.92 -24.77
C GLU A 201 7.96 13.67 -25.67
N ALA A 202 9.16 13.22 -26.05
CA ALA A 202 9.34 12.04 -26.89
C ALA A 202 8.99 10.71 -26.17
N GLN A 203 9.00 10.70 -24.83
CA GLN A 203 8.71 9.52 -24.02
C GLN A 203 7.29 9.52 -23.42
N MET A 204 6.59 10.65 -23.47
CA MET A 204 5.32 10.86 -22.77
C MET A 204 4.27 9.80 -23.15
N ASN A 205 4.07 9.57 -24.45
CA ASN A 205 3.11 8.59 -24.95
C ASN A 205 3.54 7.13 -24.74
N LEU A 206 4.77 6.90 -24.27
CA LEU A 206 5.29 5.58 -23.93
C LEU A 206 5.14 5.27 -22.43
N GLY A 207 4.58 6.20 -21.65
CA GLY A 207 4.34 6.05 -20.22
C GLY A 207 5.58 6.18 -19.36
N TYR A 208 6.71 6.65 -19.91
CA TYR A 208 7.95 6.88 -19.17
C TYR A 208 8.10 8.34 -18.75
N VAL A 209 8.61 8.56 -17.53
CA VAL A 209 8.89 9.87 -17.00
C VAL A 209 10.37 9.99 -16.65
N ARG A 210 11.03 11.03 -17.17
CA ARG A 210 12.39 11.36 -16.76
C ARG A 210 12.41 11.73 -15.27
N GLU A 211 13.35 11.16 -14.56
CA GLU A 211 13.45 11.33 -13.11
C GLU A 211 13.71 12.79 -12.71
N ASP A 212 14.60 13.49 -13.43
CA ASP A 212 14.89 14.90 -13.21
C ASP A 212 13.69 15.81 -13.52
N TYR A 213 12.88 15.46 -14.52
CA TYR A 213 11.66 16.19 -14.86
C TYR A 213 10.61 16.03 -13.74
N ALA A 214 10.40 14.81 -13.24
CA ALA A 214 9.50 14.55 -12.13
C ALA A 214 9.92 15.32 -10.86
N ILE A 215 11.21 15.32 -10.55
CA ILE A 215 11.75 16.05 -9.39
C ILE A 215 11.43 17.55 -9.51
N ARG A 216 11.74 18.17 -10.64
CA ARG A 216 11.47 19.61 -10.84
C ARG A 216 9.99 19.95 -10.68
N LEU A 217 9.08 19.19 -11.30
CA LEU A 217 7.63 19.43 -11.20
C LEU A 217 7.15 19.36 -9.74
N ILE A 218 7.58 18.35 -9.02
CA ILE A 218 7.13 18.12 -7.64
C ILE A 218 7.72 19.18 -6.70
N GLU A 219 8.98 19.59 -6.89
CA GLU A 219 9.60 20.64 -6.09
C GLU A 219 8.97 22.03 -6.35
N MET A 220 8.62 22.32 -7.59
CA MET A 220 7.87 23.55 -7.93
C MET A 220 6.50 23.63 -7.26
N ALA A 221 5.91 22.50 -6.89
CA ALA A 221 4.64 22.42 -6.17
C ALA A 221 4.77 22.54 -4.63
N GLY A 222 5.96 22.90 -4.11
CA GLY A 222 6.18 23.15 -2.68
C GLY A 222 6.64 21.92 -1.89
N PHE A 223 7.16 20.92 -2.57
CA PHE A 223 7.78 19.75 -1.96
C PHE A 223 9.31 19.83 -2.03
N LYS A 224 9.98 19.08 -1.18
CA LYS A 224 11.43 18.88 -1.24
C LYS A 224 11.74 17.41 -1.35
N LEU A 225 12.57 17.02 -2.33
CA LEU A 225 13.07 15.64 -2.43
C LEU A 225 13.92 15.32 -1.19
N ALA A 226 13.48 14.33 -0.41
CA ALA A 226 14.15 13.92 0.81
C ALA A 226 15.01 12.67 0.60
N ALA A 227 14.57 11.73 -0.25
CA ALA A 227 15.30 10.50 -0.53
C ALA A 227 14.85 9.85 -1.84
N LYS A 228 15.73 9.05 -2.44
CA LYS A 228 15.50 8.19 -3.60
C LYS A 228 15.82 6.75 -3.24
N SER A 229 15.13 5.79 -3.86
CA SER A 229 15.39 4.36 -3.70
C SER A 229 15.31 3.64 -5.04
N GLU A 230 16.19 2.67 -5.21
CA GLU A 230 16.22 1.76 -6.37
C GLU A 230 15.42 0.46 -6.12
N VAL A 231 14.63 0.41 -5.05
CA VAL A 231 13.88 -0.79 -4.64
C VAL A 231 12.95 -1.33 -5.73
N ASN A 232 12.44 -0.46 -6.61
CA ASN A 232 11.57 -0.82 -7.74
C ASN A 232 12.27 -0.70 -9.10
N ALA A 233 13.60 -0.60 -9.12
CA ALA A 233 14.37 -0.57 -10.36
C ALA A 233 14.36 -1.93 -11.07
N ASN A 234 14.33 -1.89 -12.39
CA ASN A 234 14.49 -3.08 -13.23
C ASN A 234 15.46 -2.80 -14.38
N PRO A 235 16.74 -3.18 -14.25
CA PRO A 235 17.76 -2.93 -15.27
C PRO A 235 17.53 -3.71 -16.58
N LYS A 236 16.60 -4.68 -16.59
CA LYS A 236 16.22 -5.40 -17.81
C LYS A 236 15.28 -4.60 -18.72
N ASP A 237 14.66 -3.55 -18.20
CA ASP A 237 13.78 -2.67 -18.97
C ASP A 237 14.61 -1.71 -19.82
N THR A 238 14.72 -1.99 -21.11
CA THR A 238 15.48 -1.19 -22.08
C THR A 238 14.73 0.05 -22.58
N LYS A 239 13.42 0.13 -22.31
CA LYS A 239 12.55 1.31 -22.56
C LYS A 239 12.38 1.68 -24.03
N ASP A 240 12.62 0.75 -24.94
CA ASP A 240 12.59 0.92 -26.40
C ASP A 240 11.50 0.08 -27.09
N TYR A 241 10.40 -0.17 -26.35
CA TYR A 241 9.32 -1.03 -26.83
C TYR A 241 8.28 -0.26 -27.64
N PRO A 242 7.59 -0.93 -28.61
CA PRO A 242 6.62 -0.28 -29.49
C PRO A 242 5.50 0.46 -28.77
N ASP A 243 4.95 -0.12 -27.68
CA ASP A 243 3.90 0.47 -26.84
C ASP A 243 4.44 0.90 -25.46
N GLY A 244 5.71 1.25 -25.36
CA GLY A 244 6.34 1.68 -24.13
C GLY A 244 6.13 0.70 -22.97
N VAL A 245 5.84 1.20 -21.79
CA VAL A 245 5.62 0.42 -20.57
C VAL A 245 4.49 -0.62 -20.71
N TRP A 246 3.52 -0.37 -21.56
CA TRP A 246 2.37 -1.28 -21.74
C TRP A 246 2.71 -2.52 -22.58
N THR A 247 3.85 -2.56 -23.25
CA THR A 247 4.40 -3.78 -23.86
C THR A 247 4.75 -4.84 -22.80
N LEU A 248 5.21 -4.38 -21.63
CA LEU A 248 5.63 -5.22 -20.52
C LEU A 248 4.44 -5.75 -19.66
N PRO A 249 4.68 -6.73 -18.76
CA PRO A 249 3.71 -7.15 -17.77
C PRO A 249 3.25 -5.98 -16.88
N PRO A 250 2.02 -5.99 -16.40
CA PRO A 250 0.96 -6.98 -16.62
C PRO A 250 0.12 -6.67 -17.85
N SER A 251 0.43 -5.60 -18.60
CA SER A 251 -0.42 -5.11 -19.70
C SER A 251 -0.34 -6.00 -20.94
N PHE A 252 0.89 -6.37 -21.34
CA PHE A 252 1.12 -7.18 -22.54
C PHE A 252 0.28 -6.69 -23.74
N ARG A 253 0.34 -5.38 -24.04
CA ARG A 253 -0.53 -4.75 -25.05
C ARG A 253 -0.37 -5.38 -26.45
N LEU A 254 0.79 -5.98 -26.74
CA LEU A 254 1.05 -6.70 -27.99
C LEU A 254 0.46 -8.14 -28.00
N GLY A 255 -0.29 -8.53 -26.97
CA GLY A 255 -0.89 -9.87 -26.88
C GLY A 255 0.18 -10.95 -26.76
N ASP A 256 0.14 -11.90 -27.70
CA ASP A 256 1.08 -13.04 -27.74
C ASP A 256 2.39 -12.75 -28.49
N LYS A 257 2.48 -11.61 -29.19
CA LYS A 257 3.69 -11.22 -29.90
C LYS A 257 4.85 -11.04 -28.91
N ASP A 258 5.89 -11.85 -29.05
CA ASP A 258 7.10 -11.85 -28.21
C ASP A 258 6.82 -11.92 -26.69
N ARG A 259 5.67 -12.48 -26.29
CA ARG A 259 5.20 -12.51 -24.91
C ARG A 259 6.23 -13.10 -23.93
N ALA A 260 6.88 -14.20 -24.32
CA ALA A 260 7.91 -14.83 -23.47
C ALA A 260 9.11 -13.91 -23.23
N LYS A 261 9.54 -13.13 -24.24
CA LYS A 261 10.59 -12.11 -24.10
C LYS A 261 10.17 -11.03 -23.08
N TYR A 262 8.99 -10.47 -23.22
CA TYR A 262 8.51 -9.43 -22.33
C TYR A 262 8.23 -9.95 -20.92
N GLN A 263 7.77 -11.19 -20.79
CA GLN A 263 7.63 -11.85 -19.49
C GLN A 263 8.97 -12.01 -18.77
N ALA A 264 10.04 -12.33 -19.49
CA ALA A 264 11.39 -12.50 -18.92
C ALA A 264 12.02 -11.17 -18.48
N ILE A 265 11.61 -10.04 -19.08
CA ILE A 265 11.98 -8.69 -18.63
C ILE A 265 11.29 -8.38 -17.29
N GLY A 266 9.99 -8.70 -17.19
CA GLY A 266 9.18 -8.37 -16.02
C GLY A 266 8.51 -7.00 -16.13
N GLU A 267 8.03 -6.46 -14.98
CA GLU A 267 7.46 -5.10 -14.95
C GLU A 267 8.54 -4.04 -15.22
N SER A 268 8.12 -2.88 -15.70
CA SER A 268 9.02 -1.76 -16.06
C SER A 268 9.96 -1.32 -14.94
N ASP A 269 11.05 -0.68 -15.31
CA ASP A 269 11.93 0.06 -14.41
C ASP A 269 11.19 1.25 -13.79
N ARG A 270 11.34 1.45 -12.48
CA ARG A 270 10.63 2.52 -11.76
C ARG A 270 11.54 3.21 -10.75
N PHE A 271 11.49 4.53 -10.75
CA PHE A 271 12.02 5.31 -9.65
C PHE A 271 11.07 5.28 -8.45
N THR A 272 11.62 5.42 -7.26
CA THR A 272 10.87 5.50 -5.99
C THR A 272 11.41 6.67 -5.21
N HIS A 273 10.59 7.73 -5.07
CA HIS A 273 10.96 9.00 -4.46
C HIS A 273 10.12 9.30 -3.22
N ARG A 274 10.78 9.80 -2.20
CA ARG A 274 10.15 10.33 -0.99
C ARG A 274 10.37 11.84 -0.94
N TYR A 275 9.27 12.59 -0.99
CA TYR A 275 9.27 14.04 -0.85
C TYR A 275 8.65 14.43 0.48
N VAL A 276 9.02 15.60 1.01
CA VAL A 276 8.47 16.20 2.22
C VAL A 276 7.83 17.54 1.85
N LYS A 277 6.62 17.79 2.34
CA LYS A 277 5.93 19.07 2.22
C LYS A 277 6.71 20.14 3.00
N GLN A 278 7.02 21.25 2.32
CA GLN A 278 7.65 22.43 2.92
C GLN A 278 6.64 23.34 3.59
#